data_5a7be5cc0fd41d3c3a47ad9df80ed315
#
_entry.id   5a7be5cc0fd41d3c3a47ad9df80ed315
#
_cell.length_a   1.000
_cell.length_b   1.000
_cell.length_c   1.000
_cell.angle_alpha   90.00
_cell.angle_beta   90.00
_cell.angle_gamma   90.00
#
_symmetry.space_group_name_H-M   'P 1'
#
loop_
_entity.id
_entity.type
_entity.pdbx_description
1 polymer ?
#
loop_
_entity_poly.entity_id
_entity_poly.type
_entity_poly.pdbx_seq_one_letter_code
_entity_poly.pdbx_strand_id
1 'polypeptide(L)'
;MDSQGDRAFGPGPYRLLAAVHTEGSLAAAARFLGMSYTKALHILRRAEAGAATPLLVRRTGGEAGGSSTLTEAGETLLARYHLWSDAVAAEGARLKGIAFAGLDETPRLGCVVMASGQARRFGRQKLLEPLGGKPMLEHTLDALADARLETVVVTRSRAVVALCGGRGAWCVIHGGAFQSDTVREGMRALGRRTGYLFVVGDQPLLARQSVARMLDEHAHHPDAIIRLSWQGEAGSPVLFPGWLSPALSALSG
;
A
#
# COMPACT_ATOMS: atom_id res chain seq x y z
N MET A 1 11.28 21.21 -16.29
CA MET A 1 11.54 21.36 -17.74
C MET A 1 12.87 22.09 -17.85
N ASP A 2 13.77 21.62 -18.71
CA ASP A 2 14.97 22.39 -19.02
C ASP A 2 14.60 23.59 -19.91
N SER A 3 15.59 24.46 -20.20
CA SER A 3 15.43 25.67 -21.01
C SER A 3 14.95 25.40 -22.45
N GLN A 4 14.87 24.14 -22.88
CA GLN A 4 14.40 23.72 -24.21
C GLN A 4 13.03 23.01 -24.16
N GLY A 5 12.34 22.98 -23.00
CA GLY A 5 11.04 22.32 -22.85
C GLY A 5 11.09 20.81 -22.70
N ASP A 6 12.29 20.22 -22.65
CA ASP A 6 12.49 18.80 -22.48
C ASP A 6 12.38 18.38 -21.00
N ARG A 7 11.88 17.17 -20.73
CA ARG A 7 11.70 16.67 -19.37
C ARG A 7 13.04 16.25 -18.78
N ALA A 8 13.70 17.16 -18.05
CA ALA A 8 14.98 16.88 -17.40
C ALA A 8 14.82 15.83 -16.28
N PHE A 9 13.69 15.83 -15.56
CA PHE A 9 13.37 14.88 -14.51
C PHE A 9 11.93 14.38 -14.63
N GLY A 10 11.73 13.07 -14.38
CA GLY A 10 10.44 12.42 -14.53
C GLY A 10 10.44 11.01 -13.91
N PRO A 11 9.45 10.14 -14.21
CA PRO A 11 9.34 8.81 -13.61
C PRO A 11 10.56 7.92 -13.82
N GLY A 12 11.26 8.04 -14.96
CA GLY A 12 12.45 7.25 -15.27
C GLY A 12 13.65 7.57 -14.35
N PRO A 13 14.13 8.83 -14.33
CA PRO A 13 15.15 9.27 -13.38
C PRO A 13 14.77 9.03 -11.92
N TYR A 14 13.52 9.30 -11.52
CA TYR A 14 13.02 9.04 -10.17
C TYR A 14 13.21 7.57 -9.76
N ARG A 15 12.71 6.62 -10.58
CA ARG A 15 12.85 5.18 -10.30
C ARG A 15 14.31 4.76 -10.23
N LEU A 16 15.16 5.33 -11.07
CA LEU A 16 16.59 5.02 -11.08
C LEU A 16 17.27 5.49 -9.79
N LEU A 17 17.03 6.73 -9.35
CA LEU A 17 17.61 7.26 -8.11
C LEU A 17 17.09 6.49 -6.89
N ALA A 18 15.80 6.17 -6.84
CA ALA A 18 15.21 5.34 -5.78
C ALA A 18 15.85 3.95 -5.72
N ALA A 19 16.06 3.32 -6.88
CA ALA A 19 16.74 2.03 -6.94
C ALA A 19 18.22 2.13 -6.52
N VAL A 20 18.94 3.21 -6.89
CA VAL A 20 20.33 3.41 -6.43
C VAL A 20 20.39 3.60 -4.91
N HIS A 21 19.42 4.31 -4.33
CA HIS A 21 19.34 4.50 -2.88
C HIS A 21 19.21 3.15 -2.14
N THR A 22 18.40 2.23 -2.69
CA THR A 22 18.17 0.91 -2.09
C THR A 22 19.29 -0.10 -2.37
N GLU A 23 19.77 -0.13 -3.62
CA GLU A 23 20.71 -1.15 -4.11
C GLU A 23 22.18 -0.78 -3.90
N GLY A 24 22.48 0.46 -3.52
CA GLY A 24 23.84 0.95 -3.20
C GLY A 24 24.77 1.11 -4.41
N SER A 25 24.34 0.81 -5.64
CA SER A 25 25.13 1.06 -6.85
C SER A 25 24.27 1.25 -8.10
N LEU A 26 24.75 2.07 -9.05
CA LEU A 26 24.09 2.26 -10.34
C LEU A 26 23.96 0.96 -11.15
N ALA A 27 24.95 0.07 -11.03
CA ALA A 27 24.93 -1.23 -11.72
C ALA A 27 23.88 -2.17 -11.14
N ALA A 28 23.74 -2.24 -9.81
CA ALA A 28 22.72 -3.03 -9.14
C ALA A 28 21.32 -2.46 -9.42
N ALA A 29 21.15 -1.15 -9.35
CA ALA A 29 19.91 -0.46 -9.70
C ALA A 29 19.46 -0.72 -11.14
N ALA A 30 20.38 -0.69 -12.10
CA ALA A 30 20.11 -1.00 -13.50
C ALA A 30 19.60 -2.45 -13.66
N ARG A 31 20.24 -3.42 -13.01
CA ARG A 31 19.81 -4.84 -13.00
C ARG A 31 18.43 -4.99 -12.36
N PHE A 32 18.22 -4.37 -11.20
CA PHE A 32 16.92 -4.38 -10.51
C PHE A 32 15.77 -3.86 -11.39
N LEU A 33 16.05 -2.79 -12.17
CA LEU A 33 15.07 -2.20 -13.08
C LEU A 33 15.00 -2.88 -14.46
N GLY A 34 15.73 -3.95 -14.71
CA GLY A 34 15.73 -4.68 -15.97
C GLY A 34 16.28 -3.87 -17.15
N MET A 35 17.24 -2.96 -16.91
CA MET A 35 17.84 -2.15 -17.96
C MET A 35 19.37 -2.30 -18.04
N SER A 36 19.94 -1.98 -19.20
CA SER A 36 21.40 -1.98 -19.36
C SER A 36 22.04 -0.85 -18.55
N TYR A 37 23.29 -1.08 -18.09
CA TYR A 37 24.08 -0.05 -17.41
C TYR A 37 24.24 1.24 -18.24
N THR A 38 24.45 1.09 -19.54
CA THR A 38 24.57 2.22 -20.48
C THR A 38 23.31 3.07 -20.50
N LYS A 39 22.12 2.43 -20.50
CA LYS A 39 20.82 3.12 -20.44
C LYS A 39 20.64 3.84 -19.10
N ALA A 40 20.97 3.19 -17.98
CA ALA A 40 20.92 3.81 -16.67
C ALA A 40 21.83 5.03 -16.57
N LEU A 41 23.08 4.91 -17.09
CA LEU A 41 24.04 5.99 -17.13
C LEU A 41 23.57 7.17 -17.99
N HIS A 42 22.92 6.90 -19.13
CA HIS A 42 22.35 7.94 -19.98
C HIS A 42 21.19 8.69 -19.28
N ILE A 43 20.29 7.96 -18.63
CA ILE A 43 19.20 8.55 -17.83
C ILE A 43 19.75 9.45 -16.72
N LEU A 44 20.76 8.98 -15.99
CA LEU A 44 21.40 9.75 -14.93
C LEU A 44 22.05 11.03 -15.44
N ARG A 45 22.89 10.93 -16.48
CA ARG A 45 23.58 12.10 -17.06
C ARG A 45 22.60 13.17 -17.53
N ARG A 46 21.48 12.75 -18.13
CA ARG A 46 20.42 13.67 -18.57
C ARG A 46 19.73 14.35 -17.38
N ALA A 47 19.48 13.60 -16.30
CA ALA A 47 18.92 14.16 -15.07
C ALA A 47 19.88 15.13 -14.38
N GLU A 48 21.17 14.81 -14.31
CA GLU A 48 22.22 15.66 -13.75
C GLU A 48 22.42 16.95 -14.59
N ALA A 49 22.37 16.84 -15.91
CA ALA A 49 22.40 18.01 -16.80
C ALA A 49 21.20 18.95 -16.56
N GLY A 50 20.01 18.40 -16.41
CA GLY A 50 18.81 19.19 -16.12
C GLY A 50 18.77 19.78 -14.70
N ALA A 51 19.41 19.13 -13.75
CA ALA A 51 19.56 19.63 -12.38
C ALA A 51 20.75 20.59 -12.21
N ALA A 52 21.61 20.69 -13.22
CA ALA A 52 22.88 21.42 -13.19
C ALA A 52 23.79 21.07 -11.99
N THR A 53 23.66 19.84 -11.48
CA THR A 53 24.42 19.34 -10.33
C THR A 53 24.51 17.81 -10.35
N PRO A 54 25.60 17.19 -9.84
CA PRO A 54 25.68 15.76 -9.68
C PRO A 54 24.60 15.25 -8.72
N LEU A 55 23.93 14.16 -9.09
CA LEU A 55 22.92 13.51 -8.25
C LEU A 55 23.43 12.26 -7.54
N LEU A 56 24.58 11.71 -8.01
CA LEU A 56 25.25 10.56 -7.42
C LEU A 56 26.72 10.86 -7.12
N VAL A 57 27.19 10.39 -5.97
CA VAL A 57 28.60 10.18 -5.66
C VAL A 57 28.95 8.75 -6.04
N ARG A 58 29.96 8.58 -6.90
CA ARG A 58 30.47 7.28 -7.32
C ARG A 58 31.81 7.01 -6.69
N ARG A 59 32.00 5.85 -6.12
CA ARG A 59 33.30 5.37 -5.65
C ARG A 59 33.72 4.21 -6.53
N THR A 60 34.91 4.38 -7.16
CA THR A 60 35.54 3.31 -7.92
C THR A 60 35.91 2.20 -6.93
N GLY A 61 35.38 0.99 -7.13
CA GLY A 61 35.70 -0.16 -6.28
C GLY A 61 36.71 -1.06 -6.96
N GLY A 62 37.49 -1.80 -6.16
CA GLY A 62 38.31 -2.89 -6.62
C GLY A 62 37.48 -4.12 -7.02
N GLU A 63 37.97 -5.35 -6.75
CA GLU A 63 37.33 -6.64 -7.15
C GLU A 63 35.85 -6.82 -6.71
N ALA A 64 35.37 -6.07 -5.69
CA ALA A 64 33.99 -6.12 -5.18
C ALA A 64 32.99 -5.19 -5.92
N GLY A 65 33.41 -4.44 -6.96
CA GLY A 65 32.57 -3.51 -7.71
C GLY A 65 32.45 -2.12 -7.05
N GLY A 66 32.09 -1.10 -7.84
CA GLY A 66 31.94 0.29 -7.37
C GLY A 66 30.61 0.53 -6.64
N SER A 67 30.58 1.41 -5.64
CA SER A 67 29.38 1.87 -4.96
C SER A 67 28.90 3.21 -5.52
N SER A 68 27.62 3.50 -5.39
CA SER A 68 27.03 4.79 -5.73
C SER A 68 26.02 5.17 -4.64
N THR A 69 26.15 6.38 -4.12
CA THR A 69 25.22 6.96 -3.14
C THR A 69 24.63 8.25 -3.69
N LEU A 70 23.44 8.60 -3.27
CA LEU A 70 22.84 9.89 -3.62
C LEU A 70 23.68 11.04 -3.03
N THR A 71 23.75 12.14 -3.76
CA THR A 71 24.17 13.43 -3.19
C THR A 71 23.00 14.05 -2.42
N GLU A 72 23.24 15.08 -1.60
CA GLU A 72 22.17 15.85 -0.96
C GLU A 72 21.17 16.41 -1.99
N ALA A 73 21.66 16.85 -3.14
CA ALA A 73 20.82 17.29 -4.26
C ALA A 73 19.97 16.12 -4.82
N GLY A 74 20.56 14.91 -4.93
CA GLY A 74 19.86 13.71 -5.36
C GLY A 74 18.74 13.30 -4.39
N GLU A 75 19.01 13.32 -3.10
CA GLU A 75 18.02 13.04 -2.05
C GLU A 75 16.89 14.06 -2.04
N THR A 76 17.25 15.35 -2.11
CA THR A 76 16.27 16.44 -2.17
C THR A 76 15.37 16.32 -3.39
N LEU A 77 15.94 16.03 -4.55
CA LEU A 77 15.16 15.89 -5.79
C LEU A 77 14.26 14.66 -5.76
N LEU A 78 14.74 13.56 -5.19
CA LEU A 78 13.95 12.34 -4.98
C LEU A 78 12.74 12.61 -4.08
N ALA A 79 12.95 13.27 -2.93
CA ALA A 79 11.89 13.60 -1.98
C ALA A 79 10.85 14.58 -2.58
N ARG A 80 11.32 15.63 -3.27
CA ARG A 80 10.42 16.62 -3.90
C ARG A 80 9.59 16.00 -5.03
N TYR A 81 10.19 15.14 -5.84
CA TYR A 81 9.46 14.45 -6.90
C TYR A 81 8.40 13.50 -6.34
N HIS A 82 8.72 12.80 -5.26
CA HIS A 82 7.76 11.94 -4.56
C HIS A 82 6.54 12.74 -4.08
N LEU A 83 6.77 13.82 -3.32
CA LEU A 83 5.71 14.72 -2.86
C LEU A 83 4.86 15.28 -4.00
N TRP A 84 5.51 15.74 -5.08
CA TRP A 84 4.79 16.25 -6.26
C TRP A 84 3.98 15.16 -6.94
N SER A 85 4.55 13.97 -7.14
CA SER A 85 3.87 12.84 -7.78
C SER A 85 2.63 12.41 -7.01
N ASP A 86 2.73 12.35 -5.68
CA ASP A 86 1.61 11.99 -4.80
C ASP A 86 0.52 13.05 -4.83
N ALA A 87 0.90 14.32 -4.79
CA ALA A 87 -0.06 15.43 -4.87
C ALA A 87 -0.80 15.44 -6.22
N VAL A 88 -0.09 15.22 -7.33
CA VAL A 88 -0.69 15.10 -8.67
C VAL A 88 -1.62 13.89 -8.77
N ALA A 89 -1.21 12.76 -8.21
CA ALA A 89 -2.05 11.55 -8.18
C ALA A 89 -3.33 11.78 -7.37
N ALA A 90 -3.23 12.41 -6.20
CA ALA A 90 -4.37 12.73 -5.34
C ALA A 90 -5.34 13.69 -6.03
N GLU A 91 -4.83 14.78 -6.62
CA GLU A 91 -5.65 15.76 -7.33
C GLU A 91 -6.27 15.18 -8.60
N GLY A 92 -5.52 14.38 -9.36
CA GLY A 92 -6.03 13.63 -10.52
C GLY A 92 -7.17 12.70 -10.15
N ALA A 93 -7.05 12.05 -8.99
CA ALA A 93 -8.10 11.22 -8.43
C ALA A 93 -9.36 12.02 -8.08
N ARG A 94 -9.18 13.17 -7.40
CA ARG A 94 -10.28 14.08 -7.05
C ARG A 94 -11.00 14.59 -8.29
N LEU A 95 -10.26 15.08 -9.29
CA LEU A 95 -10.82 15.58 -10.55
C LEU A 95 -11.52 14.49 -11.35
N LYS A 96 -10.98 13.26 -11.37
CA LYS A 96 -11.66 12.11 -11.99
C LYS A 96 -13.00 11.83 -11.31
N GLY A 97 -13.05 11.85 -9.97
CA GLY A 97 -14.28 11.67 -9.22
C GLY A 97 -15.35 12.71 -9.55
N ILE A 98 -14.95 13.97 -9.81
CA ILE A 98 -15.86 15.03 -10.22
C ILE A 98 -16.29 14.86 -11.69
N ALA A 99 -15.33 14.65 -12.59
CA ALA A 99 -15.57 14.61 -14.03
C ALA A 99 -16.41 13.41 -14.48
N PHE A 100 -16.32 12.30 -13.76
CA PHE A 100 -17.00 11.04 -14.06
C PHE A 100 -18.03 10.66 -13.00
N ALA A 101 -18.47 11.62 -12.17
CA ALA A 101 -19.57 11.40 -11.22
C ALA A 101 -20.83 10.97 -11.98
N GLY A 102 -21.40 9.81 -11.60
CA GLY A 102 -22.60 9.25 -12.21
C GLY A 102 -22.38 8.37 -13.45
N LEU A 103 -21.14 8.16 -13.90
CA LEU A 103 -20.82 7.09 -14.84
C LEU A 103 -20.48 5.83 -14.03
N ASP A 104 -21.30 4.78 -14.18
CA ASP A 104 -21.27 3.52 -13.43
C ASP A 104 -19.87 2.87 -13.37
N GLU A 105 -19.04 3.27 -12.42
CA GLU A 105 -18.06 2.33 -11.86
C GLU A 105 -18.79 1.58 -10.74
N THR A 106 -19.05 0.28 -10.93
CA THR A 106 -19.48 -0.60 -9.84
C THR A 106 -18.53 -0.36 -8.66
N PRO A 107 -19.02 0.03 -7.48
CA PRO A 107 -18.16 0.40 -6.35
C PRO A 107 -17.20 -0.74 -6.03
N ARG A 108 -15.93 -0.58 -6.36
CA ARG A 108 -14.90 -1.56 -6.00
C ARG A 108 -14.43 -1.26 -4.59
N LEU A 109 -15.04 -1.89 -3.62
CA LEU A 109 -14.65 -1.80 -2.23
C LEU A 109 -13.53 -2.80 -1.93
N GLY A 110 -12.49 -2.35 -1.22
CA GLY A 110 -11.44 -3.20 -0.70
C GLY A 110 -11.67 -3.51 0.77
N CYS A 111 -11.38 -4.74 1.19
CA CYS A 111 -11.38 -5.13 2.59
C CYS A 111 -10.00 -5.57 3.04
N VAL A 112 -9.46 -4.93 4.07
CA VAL A 112 -8.20 -5.29 4.71
C VAL A 112 -8.51 -6.00 6.03
N VAL A 113 -8.25 -7.31 6.07
CA VAL A 113 -8.33 -8.09 7.31
C VAL A 113 -6.98 -8.01 8.01
N MET A 114 -6.95 -7.26 9.12
CA MET A 114 -5.76 -7.03 9.93
C MET A 114 -5.48 -8.25 10.81
N ALA A 115 -4.55 -9.11 10.38
CA ALA A 115 -4.18 -10.38 11.01
C ALA A 115 -2.73 -10.39 11.53
N SER A 116 -2.16 -9.21 11.81
CA SER A 116 -0.75 -9.03 12.23
C SER A 116 -0.55 -9.02 13.74
N GLY A 117 -1.60 -9.14 14.54
CA GLY A 117 -1.56 -9.16 16.00
C GLY A 117 -0.69 -10.31 16.54
N GLN A 118 0.23 -9.99 17.46
CA GLN A 118 1.19 -10.99 18.00
C GLN A 118 0.59 -11.89 19.08
N ALA A 119 -0.66 -11.71 19.48
CA ALA A 119 -1.33 -12.47 20.54
C ALA A 119 -0.45 -12.77 21.78
N ARG A 120 0.42 -11.79 22.19
CA ARG A 120 1.46 -11.96 23.24
C ARG A 120 0.92 -12.51 24.56
N ARG A 121 -0.35 -12.21 24.89
CA ARG A 121 -1.03 -12.70 26.10
C ARG A 121 -1.53 -14.14 25.97
N PHE A 122 -1.64 -14.68 24.74
CA PHE A 122 -2.19 -15.99 24.46
C PHE A 122 -1.12 -17.08 24.33
N GLY A 123 0.16 -16.70 24.19
CA GLY A 123 1.29 -17.62 24.01
C GLY A 123 1.32 -18.36 22.68
N ARG A 124 0.27 -18.25 21.85
CA ARG A 124 0.11 -18.87 20.52
C ARG A 124 -0.74 -18.00 19.59
N GLN A 125 -0.79 -18.36 18.31
CA GLN A 125 -1.51 -17.57 17.31
C GLN A 125 -3.04 -17.69 17.48
N LYS A 126 -3.65 -16.70 18.16
CA LYS A 126 -5.07 -16.65 18.49
C LYS A 126 -5.99 -16.88 17.28
N LEU A 127 -5.62 -16.37 16.11
CA LEU A 127 -6.44 -16.45 14.88
C LEU A 127 -6.62 -17.88 14.36
N LEU A 128 -5.73 -18.80 14.76
CA LEU A 128 -5.77 -20.23 14.39
C LEU A 128 -6.49 -21.11 15.43
N GLU A 129 -6.83 -20.53 16.57
CA GLU A 129 -7.55 -21.28 17.62
C GLU A 129 -8.94 -21.70 17.13
N PRO A 130 -9.31 -22.95 17.36
CA PRO A 130 -10.61 -23.44 16.94
C PRO A 130 -11.73 -22.83 17.81
N LEU A 131 -12.73 -22.31 17.13
CA LEU A 131 -13.99 -21.88 17.72
C LEU A 131 -15.13 -22.54 16.95
N GLY A 132 -15.94 -23.37 17.62
CA GLY A 132 -17.01 -24.09 16.94
C GLY A 132 -16.55 -25.00 15.78
N GLY A 133 -15.36 -25.60 15.91
CA GLY A 133 -14.83 -26.55 14.92
C GLY A 133 -13.99 -25.96 13.79
N LYS A 134 -13.85 -24.66 13.68
CA LYS A 134 -12.98 -24.01 12.68
C LYS A 134 -12.17 -22.86 13.27
N PRO A 135 -11.02 -22.49 12.66
CA PRO A 135 -10.17 -21.40 13.11
C PRO A 135 -10.94 -20.07 13.24
N MET A 136 -10.59 -19.28 14.26
CA MET A 136 -11.24 -17.99 14.54
C MET A 136 -11.24 -17.04 13.33
N LEU A 137 -10.13 -16.96 12.59
CA LEU A 137 -10.02 -16.13 11.39
C LEU A 137 -11.04 -16.51 10.31
N GLU A 138 -11.35 -17.79 10.17
CA GLU A 138 -12.30 -18.25 9.16
C GLU A 138 -13.72 -17.75 9.39
N HIS A 139 -14.14 -17.59 10.65
CA HIS A 139 -15.43 -16.98 10.97
C HIS A 139 -15.48 -15.53 10.47
N THR A 140 -14.41 -14.78 10.68
CA THR A 140 -14.31 -13.40 10.18
C THR A 140 -14.35 -13.37 8.65
N LEU A 141 -13.60 -14.26 7.97
CA LEU A 141 -13.59 -14.35 6.52
C LEU A 141 -14.96 -14.74 5.93
N ASP A 142 -15.71 -15.63 6.61
CA ASP A 142 -17.06 -15.99 6.17
C ASP A 142 -18.04 -14.81 6.27
N ALA A 143 -17.87 -13.94 7.27
CA ALA A 143 -18.68 -12.74 7.39
C ALA A 143 -18.41 -11.71 6.29
N LEU A 144 -17.20 -11.75 5.70
CA LEU A 144 -16.73 -10.84 4.65
C LEU A 144 -16.97 -11.38 3.23
N ALA A 145 -17.55 -12.55 3.07
CA ALA A 145 -17.83 -13.16 1.76
C ALA A 145 -19.01 -12.43 1.07
N ASP A 146 -18.73 -11.24 0.52
CA ASP A 146 -19.64 -10.40 -0.27
C ASP A 146 -18.98 -10.07 -1.62
N ALA A 147 -19.72 -10.21 -2.71
CA ALA A 147 -19.22 -9.99 -4.07
C ALA A 147 -18.79 -8.53 -4.34
N ARG A 148 -19.24 -7.59 -3.52
CA ARG A 148 -18.85 -6.18 -3.59
C ARG A 148 -17.50 -5.90 -2.96
N LEU A 149 -16.94 -6.86 -2.17
CA LEU A 149 -15.67 -6.73 -1.46
C LEU A 149 -14.58 -7.54 -2.12
N GLU A 150 -13.46 -6.91 -2.41
CA GLU A 150 -12.21 -7.60 -2.67
C GLU A 150 -11.40 -7.66 -1.37
N THR A 151 -11.25 -8.85 -0.79
CA THR A 151 -10.70 -9.02 0.55
C THR A 151 -9.25 -9.51 0.50
N VAL A 152 -8.37 -8.84 1.24
CA VAL A 152 -6.98 -9.25 1.48
C VAL A 152 -6.72 -9.42 2.97
N VAL A 153 -6.12 -10.54 3.35
CA VAL A 153 -5.62 -10.78 4.70
C VAL A 153 -4.18 -10.29 4.80
N VAL A 154 -3.88 -9.44 5.75
CA VAL A 154 -2.51 -8.93 5.96
C VAL A 154 -1.99 -9.41 7.30
N THR A 155 -0.87 -10.15 7.27
CA THR A 155 -0.34 -10.85 8.45
C THR A 155 1.18 -10.83 8.53
N ARG A 156 1.71 -11.17 9.70
CA ARG A 156 3.14 -11.48 9.94
C ARG A 156 3.37 -12.97 10.19
N SER A 157 2.32 -13.77 10.19
CA SER A 157 2.34 -15.19 10.55
C SER A 157 2.30 -16.09 9.32
N ARG A 158 3.34 -16.90 9.12
CA ARG A 158 3.36 -17.93 8.06
C ARG A 158 2.23 -18.96 8.24
N ALA A 159 1.82 -19.24 9.48
CA ALA A 159 0.74 -20.16 9.75
C ALA A 159 -0.63 -19.59 9.29
N VAL A 160 -0.83 -18.27 9.42
CA VAL A 160 -2.00 -17.60 8.86
C VAL A 160 -1.96 -17.61 7.33
N VAL A 161 -0.78 -17.43 6.71
CA VAL A 161 -0.63 -17.55 5.24
C VAL A 161 -1.03 -18.97 4.77
N ALA A 162 -0.59 -20.01 5.48
CA ALA A 162 -0.94 -21.40 5.14
C ALA A 162 -2.46 -21.64 5.25
N LEU A 163 -3.12 -21.10 6.29
CA LEU A 163 -4.57 -21.17 6.44
C LEU A 163 -5.29 -20.49 5.26
N CYS A 164 -4.86 -19.29 4.90
CA CYS A 164 -5.43 -18.54 3.78
C CYS A 164 -5.25 -19.29 2.45
N GLY A 165 -4.06 -19.87 2.22
CA GLY A 165 -3.76 -20.66 1.02
C GLY A 165 -4.66 -21.88 0.88
N GLY A 166 -4.88 -22.64 1.97
CA GLY A 166 -5.80 -23.78 1.99
C GLY A 166 -7.26 -23.41 1.69
N ARG A 167 -7.63 -22.14 1.90
CA ARG A 167 -8.95 -21.59 1.65
C ARG A 167 -9.07 -20.86 0.31
N GLY A 168 -7.96 -20.65 -0.40
CA GLY A 168 -7.93 -19.81 -1.60
C GLY A 168 -8.12 -18.31 -1.32
N ALA A 169 -7.89 -17.87 -0.06
CA ALA A 169 -8.01 -16.47 0.31
C ALA A 169 -6.72 -15.71 0.01
N TRP A 170 -6.86 -14.50 -0.56
CA TRP A 170 -5.70 -13.64 -0.82
C TRP A 170 -5.05 -13.20 0.48
N CYS A 171 -3.74 -13.41 0.60
CA CYS A 171 -3.00 -13.12 1.80
C CYS A 171 -1.65 -12.47 1.48
N VAL A 172 -1.30 -11.43 2.23
CA VAL A 172 -0.02 -10.71 2.15
C VAL A 172 0.72 -10.85 3.47
N ILE A 173 1.99 -11.23 3.41
CA ILE A 173 2.88 -11.27 4.57
C ILE A 173 3.78 -10.03 4.58
N HIS A 174 4.00 -9.43 5.78
CA HIS A 174 4.89 -8.29 5.94
C HIS A 174 5.74 -8.39 7.21
N GLY A 175 6.83 -7.61 7.27
CA GLY A 175 7.75 -7.56 8.42
C GLY A 175 7.58 -6.34 9.33
N GLY A 176 6.66 -5.44 9.04
CA GLY A 176 6.45 -4.21 9.81
C GLY A 176 6.00 -4.45 11.25
N ALA A 177 6.37 -3.55 12.16
CA ALA A 177 6.13 -3.70 13.59
C ALA A 177 4.77 -3.13 14.04
N PHE A 178 4.23 -2.17 13.31
CA PHE A 178 3.07 -1.38 13.68
C PHE A 178 1.79 -1.77 12.95
N GLN A 179 0.66 -1.37 13.50
CA GLN A 179 -0.64 -1.58 12.85
C GLN A 179 -0.76 -0.79 11.55
N SER A 180 -0.16 0.41 11.50
CA SER A 180 -0.07 1.23 10.29
C SER A 180 0.61 0.51 9.11
N ASP A 181 1.59 -0.36 9.37
CA ASP A 181 2.22 -1.20 8.34
C ASP A 181 1.20 -2.16 7.72
N THR A 182 0.36 -2.78 8.56
CA THR A 182 -0.72 -3.68 8.10
C THR A 182 -1.73 -2.94 7.21
N VAL A 183 -2.10 -1.71 7.60
CA VAL A 183 -2.99 -0.85 6.81
C VAL A 183 -2.35 -0.54 5.45
N ARG A 184 -1.10 -0.06 5.44
CA ARG A 184 -0.38 0.29 4.21
C ARG A 184 -0.23 -0.88 3.25
N GLU A 185 0.20 -2.05 3.76
CA GLU A 185 0.39 -3.24 2.92
C GLU A 185 -0.93 -3.76 2.35
N GLY A 186 -2.01 -3.70 3.13
CA GLY A 186 -3.35 -4.07 2.65
C GLY A 186 -3.85 -3.13 1.55
N MET A 187 -3.72 -1.83 1.74
CA MET A 187 -4.10 -0.84 0.74
C MET A 187 -3.24 -0.92 -0.52
N ARG A 188 -1.94 -1.18 -0.36
CA ARG A 188 -1.02 -1.38 -1.48
C ARG A 188 -1.41 -2.61 -2.31
N ALA A 189 -1.73 -3.72 -1.66
CA ALA A 189 -2.17 -4.94 -2.32
C ALA A 189 -3.47 -4.70 -3.11
N LEU A 190 -4.48 -4.15 -2.46
CA LEU A 190 -5.77 -3.86 -3.10
C LEU A 190 -5.69 -2.83 -4.23
N GLY A 191 -4.68 -1.93 -4.18
CA GLY A 191 -4.62 -0.80 -5.09
C GLY A 191 -5.78 0.20 -4.83
N ARG A 192 -6.10 1.00 -5.83
CA ARG A 192 -7.12 2.05 -5.70
C ARG A 192 -8.54 1.47 -5.62
N ARG A 193 -9.29 1.90 -4.60
CA ARG A 193 -10.69 1.52 -4.35
C ARG A 193 -11.55 2.76 -4.08
N THR A 194 -12.86 2.63 -4.26
CA THR A 194 -13.83 3.66 -3.90
C THR A 194 -14.03 3.77 -2.39
N GLY A 195 -13.72 2.70 -1.65
CA GLY A 195 -13.69 2.67 -0.20
C GLY A 195 -12.87 1.49 0.32
N TYR A 196 -12.44 1.59 1.58
CA TYR A 196 -11.65 0.57 2.26
C TYR A 196 -12.28 0.19 3.59
N LEU A 197 -12.71 -1.06 3.70
CA LEU A 197 -13.20 -1.66 4.94
C LEU A 197 -12.02 -2.28 5.71
N PHE A 198 -11.80 -1.85 6.95
CA PHE A 198 -10.78 -2.43 7.83
C PHE A 198 -11.45 -3.27 8.90
N VAL A 199 -11.02 -4.52 9.01
CA VAL A 199 -11.56 -5.52 9.92
C VAL A 199 -10.42 -6.17 10.70
N VAL A 200 -10.53 -6.29 12.02
CA VAL A 200 -9.58 -7.10 12.78
C VAL A 200 -9.90 -8.59 12.60
N GLY A 201 -8.85 -9.42 12.43
CA GLY A 201 -9.01 -10.84 12.10
C GLY A 201 -9.65 -11.69 13.21
N ASP A 202 -9.78 -11.17 14.42
CA ASP A 202 -10.32 -11.85 15.60
C ASP A 202 -11.76 -11.44 15.97
N GLN A 203 -12.60 -11.25 14.96
CA GLN A 203 -14.04 -10.93 15.11
C GLN A 203 -14.95 -12.09 14.70
N PRO A 204 -14.93 -13.23 15.40
CA PRO A 204 -15.68 -14.42 15.00
C PRO A 204 -17.20 -14.25 15.07
N LEU A 205 -17.68 -13.23 15.78
CA LEU A 205 -19.12 -12.92 15.91
C LEU A 205 -19.57 -11.82 14.94
N LEU A 206 -18.71 -11.35 14.05
CA LEU A 206 -19.09 -10.41 13.01
C LEU A 206 -20.15 -11.06 12.10
N ALA A 207 -21.33 -10.45 12.02
CA ALA A 207 -22.39 -10.97 11.19
C ALA A 207 -22.27 -10.46 9.74
N ARG A 208 -22.45 -11.33 8.76
CA ARG A 208 -22.49 -10.96 7.33
C ARG A 208 -23.49 -9.84 7.05
N GLN A 209 -24.65 -9.87 7.73
CA GLN A 209 -25.67 -8.83 7.59
C GLN A 209 -25.20 -7.46 8.07
N SER A 210 -24.35 -7.39 9.10
CA SER A 210 -23.76 -6.13 9.57
C SER A 210 -22.80 -5.56 8.52
N VAL A 211 -21.99 -6.42 7.90
CA VAL A 211 -21.11 -6.01 6.78
C VAL A 211 -21.96 -5.51 5.61
N ALA A 212 -22.96 -6.26 5.16
CA ALA A 212 -23.83 -5.86 4.06
C ALA A 212 -24.47 -4.48 4.29
N ARG A 213 -24.98 -4.21 5.52
CA ARG A 213 -25.52 -2.89 5.87
C ARG A 213 -24.49 -1.77 5.79
N MET A 214 -23.24 -2.01 6.20
CA MET A 214 -22.18 -1.01 6.07
C MET A 214 -21.89 -0.69 4.59
N LEU A 215 -21.92 -1.70 3.72
CA LEU A 215 -21.71 -1.51 2.27
C LEU A 215 -22.89 -0.75 1.64
N ASP A 216 -24.12 -1.05 2.06
CA ASP A 216 -25.32 -0.34 1.61
C ASP A 216 -25.28 1.13 2.06
N GLU A 217 -24.90 1.37 3.32
CA GLU A 217 -24.77 2.73 3.86
C GLU A 217 -23.69 3.52 3.12
N HIS A 218 -22.57 2.90 2.77
CA HIS A 218 -21.54 3.55 1.95
C HIS A 218 -22.04 3.88 0.54
N ALA A 219 -22.89 3.06 -0.05
CA ALA A 219 -23.47 3.36 -1.36
C ALA A 219 -24.36 4.62 -1.32
N HIS A 220 -25.05 4.88 -0.19
CA HIS A 220 -25.87 6.08 0.01
C HIS A 220 -25.05 7.29 0.47
N HIS A 221 -23.94 7.07 1.17
CA HIS A 221 -23.07 8.09 1.75
C HIS A 221 -21.59 7.84 1.40
N PRO A 222 -21.19 7.94 0.11
CA PRO A 222 -19.87 7.51 -0.38
C PRO A 222 -18.69 8.31 0.20
N ASP A 223 -18.96 9.50 0.73
CA ASP A 223 -17.93 10.38 1.33
C ASP A 223 -17.82 10.25 2.86
N ALA A 224 -18.72 9.47 3.48
CA ALA A 224 -18.78 9.30 4.94
C ALA A 224 -17.87 8.18 5.42
N ILE A 225 -17.31 8.34 6.64
CA ILE A 225 -16.70 7.23 7.38
C ILE A 225 -17.84 6.47 8.08
N ILE A 226 -17.97 5.17 7.77
CA ILE A 226 -18.99 4.31 8.32
C ILE A 226 -18.36 3.37 9.33
N ARG A 227 -18.90 3.33 10.53
CA ARG A 227 -18.36 2.54 11.62
C ARG A 227 -19.43 1.71 12.29
N LEU A 228 -19.13 0.43 12.53
CA LEU A 228 -20.00 -0.41 13.34
C LEU A 228 -19.96 0.06 14.80
N SER A 229 -21.12 0.14 15.44
CA SER A 229 -21.24 0.50 16.85
C SER A 229 -22.16 -0.46 17.59
N TRP A 230 -21.95 -0.60 18.89
CA TRP A 230 -22.81 -1.36 19.79
C TRP A 230 -23.11 -0.52 21.04
N GLN A 231 -24.37 -0.33 21.34
CA GLN A 231 -24.83 0.49 22.48
C GLN A 231 -24.21 1.90 22.55
N GLY A 232 -23.97 2.52 21.37
CA GLY A 232 -23.33 3.83 21.28
C GLY A 232 -21.78 3.79 21.28
N GLU A 233 -21.19 2.67 21.63
CA GLU A 233 -19.74 2.50 21.60
C GLU A 233 -19.25 2.16 20.19
N ALA A 234 -18.31 2.94 19.72
CA ALA A 234 -17.73 2.78 18.40
C ALA A 234 -16.76 1.59 18.34
N GLY A 235 -16.99 0.65 17.41
CA GLY A 235 -16.22 -0.58 17.25
C GLY A 235 -15.57 -0.74 15.87
N SER A 236 -15.19 -1.95 15.55
CA SER A 236 -14.74 -2.44 14.25
C SER A 236 -15.83 -3.36 13.70
N PRO A 237 -16.03 -3.44 12.37
CA PRO A 237 -15.29 -2.82 11.27
C PRO A 237 -15.48 -1.30 11.11
N VAL A 238 -14.55 -0.69 10.34
CA VAL A 238 -14.63 0.71 9.90
C VAL A 238 -14.43 0.77 8.39
N LEU A 239 -15.31 1.44 7.68
CA LEU A 239 -15.21 1.70 6.25
C LEU A 239 -14.87 3.16 6.03
N PHE A 240 -13.77 3.39 5.36
CA PHE A 240 -13.29 4.71 4.96
C PHE A 240 -13.55 4.94 3.48
N PRO A 241 -14.00 6.13 3.08
CA PRO A 241 -14.10 6.49 1.68
C PRO A 241 -12.71 6.55 1.01
N GLY A 242 -12.66 6.22 -0.29
CA GLY A 242 -11.40 6.09 -1.03
C GLY A 242 -10.57 7.37 -1.09
N TRP A 243 -11.17 8.54 -0.98
CA TRP A 243 -10.46 9.82 -0.97
C TRP A 243 -9.56 10.01 0.26
N LEU A 244 -9.80 9.26 1.36
CA LEU A 244 -8.94 9.25 2.53
C LEU A 244 -7.68 8.37 2.38
N SER A 245 -7.52 7.66 1.26
CA SER A 245 -6.38 6.77 1.06
C SER A 245 -5.01 7.43 1.24
N PRO A 246 -4.74 8.70 0.86
CA PRO A 246 -3.46 9.33 1.15
C PRO A 246 -3.20 9.50 2.66
N ALA A 247 -4.22 9.91 3.42
CA ALA A 247 -4.13 10.08 4.87
C ALA A 247 -3.91 8.74 5.58
N LEU A 248 -4.64 7.69 5.18
CA LEU A 248 -4.49 6.34 5.71
C LEU A 248 -3.10 5.75 5.42
N SER A 249 -2.56 6.01 4.22
CA SER A 249 -1.22 5.56 3.84
C SER A 249 -0.09 6.32 4.56
N ALA A 250 -0.36 7.53 5.04
CA ALA A 250 0.57 8.36 5.80
C ALA A 250 0.60 8.04 7.31
N LEU A 251 -0.25 7.13 7.79
CA LEU A 251 -0.26 6.71 9.20
C LEU A 251 1.12 6.16 9.61
N SER A 252 1.61 6.58 10.77
CA SER A 252 2.87 6.15 11.39
C SER A 252 2.65 5.77 12.85
N GLY A 253 3.40 4.81 13.36
CA GLY A 253 3.37 4.39 14.78
C GLY A 253 2.64 3.11 15.03
#